data_edf9b09281b372ea004eb686f064f90c
#
_entry.id   edf9b09281b372ea004eb686f064f90c
#
_cell.length_a   1.000
_cell.length_b   1.000
_cell.length_c   1.000
_cell.angle_alpha   90.00
_cell.angle_beta   90.00
_cell.angle_gamma   90.00
#
_symmetry.space_group_name_H-M   'P 1'
#
loop_
_entity.id
_entity.type
_entity.pdbx_description
1 polymer ?
#
loop_
_entity_poly.entity_id
_entity_poly.type
_entity_poly.pdbx_seq_one_letter_code
_entity_poly.pdbx_strand_id
1 'polypeptide(L)'
;MENTFQLYLREQMLFKRRTYRNLSDTDLIDAYRQKANNKLVEEIYYRYSHLVLGSCMKYLKNEQDAEDCSMHIFEKLPTLILRQPINHFSSWLYRVVVNECLQSIRKTKRINETQHLDHLIAEDTDEDHTTDIAIGLIGQFVTELKYEQQRCVTEFYLNKKSYQQIAEENDWTIKHVKSAIQNGKRNLRLKYEEHEAKNPS
;
A
#
# COMPACT_ATOMS: atom_id res chain seq x y z
N MET A 1 -18.98 -2.29 -14.23
CA MET A 1 -19.60 -1.65 -13.04
C MET A 1 -18.46 -1.19 -12.16
N GLU A 2 -18.27 0.12 -12.01
CA GLU A 2 -17.28 0.63 -11.05
C GLU A 2 -17.71 0.19 -9.65
N ASN A 3 -16.79 -0.46 -8.91
CA ASN A 3 -17.02 -0.94 -7.57
C ASN A 3 -17.27 0.26 -6.63
N THR A 4 -18.21 0.12 -5.70
CA THR A 4 -18.58 1.14 -4.70
C THR A 4 -17.34 1.69 -3.95
N PHE A 5 -16.32 0.85 -3.78
CA PHE A 5 -15.03 1.19 -3.18
C PHE A 5 -14.18 2.12 -4.08
N GLN A 6 -14.15 1.88 -5.38
CA GLN A 6 -13.49 2.75 -6.37
C GLN A 6 -14.19 4.11 -6.46
N LEU A 7 -15.52 4.13 -6.40
CA LEU A 7 -16.32 5.36 -6.34
C LEU A 7 -16.08 6.14 -5.06
N TYR A 8 -16.07 5.49 -3.90
CA TYR A 8 -15.75 6.09 -2.61
C TYR A 8 -14.34 6.70 -2.58
N LEU A 9 -13.36 5.98 -3.13
CA LEU A 9 -12.00 6.48 -3.31
C LEU A 9 -11.95 7.72 -4.21
N ARG A 10 -12.67 7.68 -5.32
CA ARG A 10 -12.70 8.75 -6.31
C ARG A 10 -13.35 10.04 -5.76
N GLU A 11 -14.45 9.93 -5.04
CA GLU A 11 -15.13 11.08 -4.43
C GLU A 11 -14.33 11.71 -3.29
N GLN A 12 -13.66 10.90 -2.46
CA GLN A 12 -12.79 11.41 -1.40
C GLN A 12 -11.50 12.04 -1.96
N MET A 13 -11.00 11.57 -3.11
CA MET A 13 -9.79 12.10 -3.75
C MET A 13 -10.01 13.46 -4.43
N LEU A 14 -11.21 13.76 -4.90
CA LEU A 14 -11.44 14.92 -5.78
C LEU A 14 -11.66 16.25 -5.06
N PHE A 15 -12.04 16.31 -3.78
CA PHE A 15 -12.58 17.53 -3.20
C PHE A 15 -12.10 17.99 -1.82
N LYS A 16 -11.14 17.33 -1.13
CA LYS A 16 -10.65 17.85 0.15
C LYS A 16 -9.19 18.22 0.14
N ARG A 17 -8.86 19.48 0.50
CA ARG A 17 -7.50 19.87 0.92
C ARG A 17 -7.09 18.95 2.07
N ARG A 18 -6.12 18.10 1.83
CA ARG A 18 -5.56 17.18 2.82
C ARG A 18 -4.84 17.98 3.89
N THR A 19 -5.45 18.08 5.04
CA THR A 19 -4.96 18.90 6.17
C THR A 19 -3.61 18.39 6.71
N TYR A 20 -3.37 17.08 6.61
CA TYR A 20 -2.21 16.41 7.23
C TYR A 20 -1.17 15.91 6.24
N ARG A 21 -1.24 16.32 4.97
CA ARG A 21 -0.36 15.89 3.89
C ARG A 21 1.13 16.06 4.19
N ASN A 22 1.51 17.10 4.92
CA ASN A 22 2.91 17.46 5.18
C ASN A 22 3.47 16.82 6.47
N LEU A 23 2.65 16.10 7.25
CA LEU A 23 3.13 15.40 8.43
C LEU A 23 3.95 14.18 8.01
N SER A 24 5.01 13.88 8.77
CA SER A 24 5.67 12.58 8.67
C SER A 24 4.72 11.46 9.14
N ASP A 25 5.01 10.21 8.79
CA ASP A 25 4.21 9.09 9.28
C ASP A 25 4.26 8.97 10.81
N THR A 26 5.39 9.25 11.41
CA THR A 26 5.55 9.26 12.86
C THR A 26 4.66 10.31 13.50
N ASP A 27 4.71 11.55 13.00
CA ASP A 27 3.87 12.65 13.52
C ASP A 27 2.38 12.36 13.33
N LEU A 28 2.03 11.73 12.20
CA LEU A 28 0.65 11.36 11.90
C LEU A 28 0.10 10.33 12.89
N ILE A 29 0.91 9.32 13.23
CA ILE A 29 0.57 8.27 14.18
C ILE A 29 0.51 8.82 15.60
N ASP A 30 1.46 9.65 15.98
CA ASP A 30 1.48 10.26 17.32
C ASP A 30 0.30 11.22 17.51
N ALA A 31 -0.03 12.00 16.48
CA ALA A 31 -1.23 12.83 16.49
C ALA A 31 -2.53 11.98 16.61
N TYR A 32 -2.56 10.82 15.92
CA TYR A 32 -3.70 9.90 16.04
C TYR A 32 -3.83 9.30 17.44
N ARG A 33 -2.72 8.90 18.04
CA ARG A 33 -2.70 8.38 19.43
C ARG A 33 -3.21 9.40 20.45
N GLN A 34 -2.92 10.69 20.22
CA GLN A 34 -3.35 11.75 21.11
C GLN A 34 -4.83 12.12 20.98
N LYS A 35 -5.36 12.13 19.75
CA LYS A 35 -6.69 12.72 19.48
C LYS A 35 -7.67 11.80 18.77
N ALA A 36 -7.27 10.59 18.35
CA ALA A 36 -8.10 9.62 17.62
C ALA A 36 -8.96 10.25 16.49
N ASN A 37 -8.37 11.15 15.71
CA ASN A 37 -9.08 11.90 14.69
C ASN A 37 -9.14 11.10 13.38
N ASN A 38 -10.33 10.81 12.88
CA ASN A 38 -10.54 10.04 11.65
C ASN A 38 -9.86 10.64 10.42
N LYS A 39 -9.66 11.96 10.35
CA LYS A 39 -8.92 12.61 9.25
C LYS A 39 -7.45 12.19 9.17
N LEU A 40 -6.85 11.78 10.29
CA LEU A 40 -5.49 11.23 10.32
C LEU A 40 -5.49 9.83 9.70
N VAL A 41 -6.52 9.03 9.96
CA VAL A 41 -6.70 7.71 9.34
C VAL A 41 -6.99 7.85 7.84
N GLU A 42 -7.78 8.85 7.42
CA GLU A 42 -7.99 9.17 6.01
C GLU A 42 -6.67 9.50 5.30
N GLU A 43 -5.76 10.22 5.96
CA GLU A 43 -4.43 10.52 5.42
C GLU A 43 -3.57 9.27 5.28
N ILE A 44 -3.56 8.37 6.28
CA ILE A 44 -2.87 7.08 6.23
C ILE A 44 -3.44 6.23 5.08
N TYR A 45 -4.77 6.15 5.00
CA TYR A 45 -5.44 5.44 3.92
C TYR A 45 -5.03 5.97 2.55
N TYR A 46 -5.03 7.29 2.36
CA TYR A 46 -4.61 7.90 1.11
C TYR A 46 -3.17 7.56 0.73
N ARG A 47 -2.24 7.53 1.69
CA ARG A 47 -0.83 7.24 1.43
C ARG A 47 -0.61 5.78 1.07
N TYR A 48 -1.30 4.87 1.75
CA TYR A 48 -0.97 3.46 1.78
C TYR A 48 -1.96 2.53 1.10
N SER A 49 -3.16 3.01 0.67
CA SER A 49 -4.19 2.16 0.08
C SER A 49 -3.68 1.35 -1.13
N HIS A 50 -2.90 1.98 -1.99
CA HIS A 50 -2.31 1.33 -3.15
C HIS A 50 -1.30 0.23 -2.79
N LEU A 51 -0.50 0.46 -1.75
CA LEU A 51 0.48 -0.50 -1.27
C LEU A 51 -0.22 -1.69 -0.61
N VAL A 52 -1.23 -1.43 0.21
CA VAL A 52 -2.02 -2.47 0.87
C VAL A 52 -2.75 -3.32 -0.17
N LEU A 53 -3.49 -2.68 -1.10
CA LEU A 53 -4.22 -3.40 -2.15
C LEU A 53 -3.28 -4.18 -3.07
N GLY A 54 -2.16 -3.56 -3.51
CA GLY A 54 -1.17 -4.23 -4.36
C GLY A 54 -0.55 -5.45 -3.69
N SER A 55 -0.27 -5.37 -2.39
CA SER A 55 0.21 -6.52 -1.61
C SER A 55 -0.88 -7.59 -1.47
N CYS A 56 -2.13 -7.22 -1.15
CA CYS A 56 -3.23 -8.18 -1.09
C CYS A 56 -3.43 -8.91 -2.43
N MET A 57 -3.37 -8.19 -3.56
CA MET A 57 -3.45 -8.78 -4.90
C MET A 57 -2.32 -9.79 -5.16
N LYS A 58 -1.08 -9.47 -4.74
CA LYS A 58 0.07 -10.38 -4.88
C LYS A 58 -0.16 -11.70 -4.17
N TYR A 59 -0.64 -11.65 -2.92
CA TYR A 59 -0.79 -12.85 -2.08
C TYR A 59 -2.06 -13.64 -2.37
N LEU A 60 -3.20 -12.97 -2.55
CA LEU A 60 -4.50 -13.62 -2.69
C LEU A 60 -4.82 -14.01 -4.13
N LYS A 61 -4.19 -13.34 -5.12
CA LYS A 61 -4.35 -13.62 -6.57
C LYS A 61 -5.80 -13.57 -7.06
N ASN A 62 -6.69 -12.99 -6.28
CA ASN A 62 -8.10 -12.77 -6.57
C ASN A 62 -8.44 -11.32 -6.20
N GLU A 63 -9.05 -10.59 -7.13
CA GLU A 63 -9.33 -9.16 -6.97
C GLU A 63 -10.31 -8.88 -5.84
N GLN A 64 -11.40 -9.66 -5.78
CA GLN A 64 -12.43 -9.49 -4.76
C GLN A 64 -11.89 -9.81 -3.35
N ASP A 65 -11.18 -10.93 -3.21
CA ASP A 65 -10.55 -11.29 -1.93
C ASP A 65 -9.50 -10.26 -1.49
N ALA A 66 -8.76 -9.68 -2.44
CA ALA A 66 -7.76 -8.66 -2.17
C ALA A 66 -8.41 -7.33 -1.73
N GLU A 67 -9.50 -6.93 -2.36
CA GLU A 67 -10.28 -5.75 -1.97
C GLU A 67 -10.85 -5.92 -0.56
N ASP A 68 -11.51 -7.05 -0.29
CA ASP A 68 -12.09 -7.36 1.03
C ASP A 68 -11.02 -7.40 2.13
N CYS A 69 -9.88 -8.04 1.87
CA CYS A 69 -8.75 -8.07 2.79
C CYS A 69 -8.19 -6.67 3.05
N SER A 70 -8.03 -5.87 2.00
CA SER A 70 -7.56 -4.49 2.10
C SER A 70 -8.49 -3.63 2.96
N MET A 71 -9.80 -3.72 2.75
CA MET A 71 -10.79 -3.03 3.58
C MET A 71 -10.70 -3.45 5.04
N HIS A 72 -10.64 -4.75 5.31
CA HIS A 72 -10.53 -5.29 6.65
C HIS A 72 -9.26 -4.83 7.40
N ILE A 73 -8.13 -4.71 6.68
CA ILE A 73 -6.90 -4.16 7.24
C ILE A 73 -7.11 -2.71 7.69
N PHE A 74 -7.71 -1.86 6.86
CA PHE A 74 -7.95 -0.46 7.19
C PHE A 74 -8.99 -0.27 8.30
N GLU A 75 -9.98 -1.15 8.42
CA GLU A 75 -10.93 -1.14 9.54
C GLU A 75 -10.23 -1.44 10.88
N LYS A 76 -9.28 -2.37 10.88
CA LYS A 76 -8.49 -2.73 12.07
C LYS A 76 -7.40 -1.73 12.41
N LEU A 77 -6.90 -1.00 11.42
CA LEU A 77 -5.72 -0.15 11.52
C LEU A 77 -5.77 0.83 12.69
N PRO A 78 -6.88 1.57 12.93
CA PRO A 78 -7.02 2.46 14.06
C PRO A 78 -6.72 1.79 15.41
N THR A 79 -7.26 0.61 15.61
CA THR A 79 -7.05 -0.16 16.85
C THR A 79 -5.62 -0.68 16.95
N LEU A 80 -5.04 -1.13 15.85
CA LEU A 80 -3.67 -1.66 15.81
C LEU A 80 -2.64 -0.59 16.13
N ILE A 81 -2.81 0.63 15.62
CA ILE A 81 -1.94 1.78 15.88
C ILE A 81 -1.87 2.11 17.39
N LEU A 82 -2.97 1.92 18.11
CA LEU A 82 -3.05 2.23 19.53
C LEU A 82 -2.41 1.16 20.44
N ARG A 83 -2.26 -0.07 19.95
CA ARG A 83 -1.85 -1.22 20.78
C ARG A 83 -0.35 -1.30 21.08
N GLN A 84 0.50 -0.76 20.20
CA GLN A 84 1.95 -0.93 20.33
C GLN A 84 2.71 0.27 19.75
N PRO A 85 3.94 0.55 20.21
CA PRO A 85 4.80 1.53 19.58
C PRO A 85 5.18 1.08 18.18
N ILE A 86 5.23 2.04 17.23
CA ILE A 86 5.54 1.79 15.83
C ILE A 86 6.70 2.72 15.45
N ASN A 87 7.89 2.14 15.24
CA ASN A 87 9.08 2.92 14.86
C ASN A 87 9.13 3.22 13.36
N HIS A 88 8.74 2.24 12.53
CA HIS A 88 8.73 2.35 11.07
C HIS A 88 7.36 1.91 10.56
N PHE A 89 6.50 2.90 10.26
CA PHE A 89 5.09 2.63 9.97
C PHE A 89 4.89 1.80 8.70
N SER A 90 5.57 2.14 7.62
CA SER A 90 5.44 1.43 6.34
C SER A 90 5.80 -0.06 6.45
N SER A 91 6.93 -0.37 7.07
CA SER A 91 7.37 -1.75 7.27
C SER A 91 6.47 -2.52 8.25
N TRP A 92 5.95 -1.82 9.28
CA TRP A 92 4.99 -2.42 10.21
C TRP A 92 3.65 -2.70 9.51
N LEU A 93 3.13 -1.75 8.72
CA LEU A 93 1.89 -1.92 7.97
C LEU A 93 2.01 -3.08 6.97
N TYR A 94 3.14 -3.17 6.28
CA TYR A 94 3.39 -4.28 5.36
C TYR A 94 3.30 -5.64 6.06
N ARG A 95 3.92 -5.79 7.24
CA ARG A 95 3.79 -7.04 8.05
C ARG A 95 2.34 -7.32 8.47
N VAL A 96 1.58 -6.28 8.78
CA VAL A 96 0.13 -6.43 9.06
C VAL A 96 -0.58 -6.98 7.83
N VAL A 97 -0.30 -6.44 6.64
CA VAL A 97 -0.90 -6.87 5.37
C VAL A 97 -0.58 -8.34 5.09
N VAL A 98 0.69 -8.71 5.15
CA VAL A 98 1.13 -10.10 4.91
C VAL A 98 0.44 -11.07 5.86
N ASN A 99 0.41 -10.73 7.16
CA ASN A 99 -0.24 -11.58 8.17
C ASN A 99 -1.75 -11.76 7.91
N GLU A 100 -2.47 -10.70 7.54
CA GLU A 100 -3.90 -10.79 7.22
C GLU A 100 -4.13 -11.62 5.94
N CYS A 101 -3.31 -11.46 4.91
CA CYS A 101 -3.38 -12.27 3.70
C CYS A 101 -3.16 -13.77 4.00
N LEU A 102 -2.12 -14.09 4.78
CA LEU A 102 -1.83 -15.47 5.17
C LEU A 102 -2.96 -16.08 6.02
N GLN A 103 -3.57 -15.29 6.90
CA GLN A 103 -4.74 -15.73 7.68
C GLN A 103 -5.94 -16.01 6.75
N SER A 104 -6.17 -15.16 5.76
CA SER A 104 -7.24 -15.36 4.76
C SER A 104 -7.01 -16.65 3.98
N ILE A 105 -5.80 -16.88 3.47
CA ILE A 105 -5.43 -18.11 2.75
C ILE A 105 -5.66 -19.36 3.62
N ARG A 106 -5.20 -19.33 4.88
CA ARG A 106 -5.41 -20.46 5.82
C ARG A 106 -6.88 -20.71 6.11
N LYS A 107 -7.70 -19.66 6.22
CA LYS A 107 -9.14 -19.79 6.43
C LYS A 107 -9.81 -20.43 5.22
N THR A 108 -9.49 -19.99 4.01
CA THR A 108 -10.02 -20.57 2.77
C THR A 108 -9.60 -22.03 2.61
N LYS A 109 -8.32 -22.37 2.89
CA LYS A 109 -7.86 -23.77 2.88
C LYS A 109 -8.65 -24.65 3.85
N ARG A 110 -8.85 -24.22 5.09
CA ARG A 110 -9.65 -24.99 6.09
C ARG A 110 -11.09 -25.21 5.65
N ILE A 111 -11.71 -24.23 4.99
CA ILE A 111 -13.06 -24.37 4.45
C ILE A 111 -13.07 -25.41 3.30
N ASN A 112 -12.06 -25.38 2.43
CA ASN A 112 -11.93 -26.32 1.32
C ASN A 112 -11.55 -27.74 1.77
N GLU A 113 -10.71 -27.87 2.82
CA GLU A 113 -10.34 -29.17 3.42
C GLU A 113 -11.54 -29.85 4.10
N THR A 114 -12.52 -29.09 4.55
CA THR A 114 -13.78 -29.65 5.07
C THR A 114 -14.70 -30.17 3.94
N GLN A 115 -14.41 -29.80 2.70
CA GLN A 115 -15.22 -30.19 1.52
C GLN A 115 -14.54 -31.20 0.59
N HIS A 116 -13.22 -31.31 0.55
CA HIS A 116 -12.48 -32.31 -0.24
C HIS A 116 -11.08 -32.56 0.32
N LEU A 117 -10.80 -33.82 0.69
CA LEU A 117 -9.45 -34.35 0.84
C LEU A 117 -8.85 -34.47 -0.58
N ASP A 118 -7.89 -33.67 -0.92
CA ASP A 118 -6.63 -34.03 -1.58
C ASP A 118 -5.89 -32.82 -2.17
N HIS A 119 -4.59 -32.82 -1.85
CA HIS A 119 -3.47 -32.16 -2.53
C HIS A 119 -3.51 -30.65 -2.78
N LEU A 120 -2.75 -29.93 -1.99
CA LEU A 120 -1.59 -29.13 -2.42
C LEU A 120 -0.89 -28.54 -1.18
N ILE A 121 0.19 -29.18 -0.81
CA ILE A 121 1.20 -28.62 0.11
C ILE A 121 1.82 -27.44 -0.63
N ALA A 122 1.56 -26.22 -0.15
CA ALA A 122 2.36 -25.09 -0.53
C ALA A 122 3.70 -25.24 0.21
N GLU A 123 4.73 -25.57 -0.50
CA GLU A 123 6.10 -25.52 -0.03
C GLU A 123 6.37 -24.08 0.47
N ASP A 124 6.71 -23.96 1.75
CA ASP A 124 7.35 -22.80 2.31
C ASP A 124 8.74 -22.71 1.65
N THR A 125 8.85 -21.90 0.62
CA THR A 125 10.15 -21.54 0.08
C THR A 125 10.63 -20.32 0.83
N ASP A 126 11.73 -20.47 1.57
CA ASP A 126 12.48 -19.40 2.26
C ASP A 126 12.94 -18.25 1.33
N GLU A 127 12.78 -18.40 0.02
CA GLU A 127 13.12 -17.39 -0.98
C GLU A 127 12.15 -16.20 -1.02
N ASP A 128 10.95 -16.31 -0.45
CA ASP A 128 9.92 -15.26 -0.55
C ASP A 128 10.12 -14.14 0.49
N HIS A 129 10.84 -14.39 1.59
CA HIS A 129 11.12 -13.38 2.61
C HIS A 129 12.01 -12.23 2.11
N THR A 130 13.00 -12.52 1.29
CA THR A 130 13.91 -11.49 0.74
C THR A 130 13.17 -10.60 -0.25
N THR A 131 12.31 -11.18 -1.08
CA THR A 131 11.45 -10.45 -2.02
C THR A 131 10.40 -9.60 -1.28
N ASP A 132 9.86 -10.10 -0.19
CA ASP A 132 8.88 -9.40 0.63
C ASP A 132 9.46 -8.20 1.37
N ILE A 133 10.69 -8.32 1.87
CA ILE A 133 11.45 -7.20 2.45
C ILE A 133 11.72 -6.13 1.38
N ALA A 134 12.15 -6.53 0.18
CA ALA A 134 12.39 -5.61 -0.93
C ALA A 134 11.12 -4.86 -1.36
N ILE A 135 9.96 -5.53 -1.42
CA ILE A 135 8.68 -4.89 -1.74
C ILE A 135 8.26 -3.90 -0.65
N GLY A 136 8.45 -4.25 0.62
CA GLY A 136 8.18 -3.36 1.76
C GLY A 136 9.05 -2.11 1.72
N LEU A 137 10.34 -2.26 1.38
CA LEU A 137 11.30 -1.15 1.23
C LEU A 137 10.94 -0.26 0.05
N ILE A 138 10.57 -0.83 -1.09
CA ILE A 138 10.12 -0.06 -2.27
C ILE A 138 8.86 0.74 -1.91
N GLY A 139 7.92 0.15 -1.18
CA GLY A 139 6.73 0.84 -0.68
C GLY A 139 7.09 2.05 0.21
N GLN A 140 8.05 1.89 1.12
CA GLN A 140 8.56 2.99 1.93
C GLN A 140 9.17 4.09 1.06
N PHE A 141 10.03 3.73 0.11
CA PHE A 141 10.67 4.71 -0.77
C PHE A 141 9.68 5.46 -1.66
N VAL A 142 8.58 4.80 -2.06
CA VAL A 142 7.49 5.46 -2.80
C VAL A 142 6.85 6.55 -1.96
N THR A 143 6.64 6.34 -0.65
CA THR A 143 6.05 7.37 0.23
C THR A 143 6.97 8.57 0.46
N GLU A 144 8.27 8.39 0.30
CA GLU A 144 9.29 9.44 0.42
C GLU A 144 9.51 10.25 -0.87
N LEU A 145 8.88 9.86 -1.97
CA LEU A 145 8.93 10.62 -3.22
C LEU A 145 8.16 11.93 -3.10
N LYS A 146 8.53 12.91 -3.93
CA LYS A 146 7.71 14.12 -4.11
C LYS A 146 6.30 13.71 -4.55
N TYR A 147 5.30 14.44 -4.09
CA TYR A 147 3.89 14.12 -4.35
C TYR A 147 3.56 13.76 -5.79
N GLU A 148 4.01 14.56 -6.74
CA GLU A 148 3.74 14.32 -8.16
C GLU A 148 4.39 13.04 -8.67
N GLN A 149 5.61 12.75 -8.21
CA GLN A 149 6.33 11.52 -8.55
C GLN A 149 5.64 10.31 -7.93
N GLN A 150 5.31 10.39 -6.63
CA GLN A 150 4.57 9.35 -5.92
C GLN A 150 3.25 9.06 -6.63
N ARG A 151 2.46 10.10 -6.91
CA ARG A 151 1.18 9.99 -7.58
C ARG A 151 1.31 9.32 -8.95
N CYS A 152 2.20 9.85 -9.80
CA CYS A 152 2.39 9.31 -11.15
C CYS A 152 2.91 7.87 -11.16
N VAL A 153 3.86 7.53 -10.29
CA VAL A 153 4.40 6.16 -10.17
C VAL A 153 3.29 5.20 -9.72
N THR A 154 2.51 5.57 -8.71
CA THR A 154 1.39 4.78 -8.19
C THR A 154 0.32 4.54 -9.26
N GLU A 155 -0.18 5.62 -9.88
CA GLU A 155 -1.24 5.52 -10.87
C GLU A 155 -0.81 4.71 -12.10
N PHE A 156 0.43 4.85 -12.54
CA PHE A 156 0.93 4.14 -13.71
C PHE A 156 1.23 2.66 -13.44
N TYR A 157 1.97 2.34 -12.36
CA TYR A 157 2.43 0.96 -12.11
C TYR A 157 1.40 0.11 -11.38
N LEU A 158 0.67 0.65 -10.41
CA LEU A 158 -0.28 -0.10 -9.59
C LEU A 158 -1.69 -0.04 -10.18
N ASN A 159 -2.16 1.16 -10.53
CA ASN A 159 -3.51 1.34 -11.07
C ASN A 159 -3.59 1.16 -12.60
N LYS A 160 -2.44 0.85 -13.26
CA LYS A 160 -2.34 0.55 -14.71
C LYS A 160 -2.90 1.66 -15.61
N LYS A 161 -2.96 2.90 -15.13
CA LYS A 161 -3.46 4.04 -15.91
C LYS A 161 -2.46 4.46 -16.97
N SER A 162 -2.98 4.91 -18.13
CA SER A 162 -2.16 5.51 -19.17
C SER A 162 -1.67 6.93 -18.77
N TYR A 163 -0.62 7.41 -19.41
CA TYR A 163 -0.13 8.79 -19.19
C TYR A 163 -1.21 9.83 -19.44
N GLN A 164 -2.09 9.57 -20.41
CA GLN A 164 -3.19 10.47 -20.74
C GLN A 164 -4.23 10.52 -19.63
N GLN A 165 -4.67 9.37 -19.11
CA GLN A 165 -5.61 9.31 -17.98
C GLN A 165 -5.06 10.01 -16.73
N ILE A 166 -3.77 9.78 -16.40
CA ILE A 166 -3.12 10.45 -15.27
C ILE A 166 -3.07 11.96 -15.46
N ALA A 167 -2.79 12.41 -16.68
CA ALA A 167 -2.72 13.82 -17.04
C ALA A 167 -4.10 14.50 -16.88
N GLU A 168 -5.15 13.90 -17.45
CA GLU A 168 -6.52 14.40 -17.39
C GLU A 168 -7.06 14.47 -15.96
N GLU A 169 -6.85 13.41 -15.16
CA GLU A 169 -7.35 13.35 -13.77
C GLU A 169 -6.67 14.33 -12.81
N ASN A 170 -5.47 14.80 -13.13
CA ASN A 170 -4.71 15.69 -12.24
C ASN A 170 -4.53 17.10 -12.82
N ASP A 171 -5.10 17.38 -13.97
CA ASP A 171 -4.93 18.64 -14.71
C ASP A 171 -3.44 18.93 -15.02
N TRP A 172 -2.72 17.88 -15.44
CA TRP A 172 -1.32 17.95 -15.81
C TRP A 172 -1.11 17.69 -17.29
N THR A 173 0.04 18.11 -17.81
CA THR A 173 0.42 17.77 -19.17
C THR A 173 0.98 16.34 -19.22
N ILE A 174 0.82 15.65 -20.36
CA ILE A 174 1.42 14.31 -20.58
C ILE A 174 2.95 14.38 -20.42
N LYS A 175 3.58 15.48 -20.82
CA LYS A 175 5.03 15.70 -20.64
C LYS A 175 5.39 15.74 -19.15
N HIS A 176 4.60 16.42 -18.34
CA HIS A 176 4.79 16.47 -16.87
C HIS A 176 4.67 15.06 -16.27
N VAL A 177 3.63 14.30 -16.60
CA VAL A 177 3.42 12.93 -16.12
C VAL A 177 4.61 12.02 -16.48
N LYS A 178 5.06 12.05 -17.75
CA LYS A 178 6.24 11.27 -18.17
C LYS A 178 7.49 11.63 -17.37
N SER A 179 7.74 12.93 -17.18
CA SER A 179 8.88 13.42 -16.40
C SER A 179 8.78 13.01 -14.94
N ALA A 180 7.60 13.12 -14.31
CA ALA A 180 7.37 12.73 -12.93
C ALA A 180 7.60 11.22 -12.71
N ILE A 181 7.13 10.35 -13.61
CA ILE A 181 7.39 8.91 -13.55
C ILE A 181 8.88 8.61 -13.70
N GLN A 182 9.56 9.22 -14.67
CA GLN A 182 10.98 8.99 -14.90
C GLN A 182 11.83 9.42 -13.71
N ASN A 183 11.56 10.61 -13.16
CA ASN A 183 12.25 11.10 -11.97
C ASN A 183 11.92 10.27 -10.72
N GLY A 184 10.66 9.83 -10.57
CA GLY A 184 10.24 8.93 -9.49
C GLY A 184 11.01 7.61 -9.51
N LYS A 185 11.09 6.96 -10.69
CA LYS A 185 11.91 5.73 -10.87
C LYS A 185 13.38 5.93 -10.51
N ARG A 186 13.97 7.03 -10.98
CA ARG A 186 15.37 7.34 -10.66
C ARG A 186 15.57 7.52 -9.17
N ASN A 187 14.69 8.26 -8.50
CA ASN A 187 14.79 8.51 -7.06
C ASN A 187 14.58 7.23 -6.24
N LEU A 188 13.66 6.36 -6.65
CA LEU A 188 13.46 5.05 -6.03
C LEU A 188 14.73 4.19 -6.13
N ARG A 189 15.36 4.16 -7.31
CA ARG A 189 16.60 3.43 -7.51
C ARG A 189 17.73 3.94 -6.61
N LEU A 190 17.92 5.25 -6.54
CA LEU A 190 18.96 5.84 -5.68
C LEU A 190 18.73 5.51 -4.21
N LYS A 191 17.50 5.58 -3.73
CA LYS A 191 17.15 5.23 -2.35
C LYS A 191 17.39 3.74 -2.06
N TYR A 192 17.10 2.88 -2.99
CA TYR A 192 17.38 1.46 -2.86
C TYR A 192 18.91 1.19 -2.80
N GLU A 193 19.68 1.79 -3.69
CA GLU A 193 21.14 1.69 -3.71
C GLU A 193 21.77 2.23 -2.40
N GLU A 194 21.26 3.35 -1.87
CA GLU A 194 21.70 3.89 -0.58
C GLU A 194 21.35 2.96 0.60
N HIS A 195 20.21 2.32 0.56
CA HIS A 195 19.79 1.36 1.59
C HIS A 195 20.67 0.11 1.58
N GLU A 196 20.92 -0.47 0.40
CA GLU A 196 21.82 -1.62 0.23
C GLU A 196 23.25 -1.30 0.71
N ALA A 197 23.75 -0.10 0.40
CA ALA A 197 25.06 0.33 0.84
C ALA A 197 25.19 0.46 2.38
N LYS A 198 24.09 0.77 3.06
CA LYS A 198 24.06 0.89 4.54
C LYS A 198 23.78 -0.42 5.26
N ASN A 199 23.18 -1.39 4.57
CA ASN A 199 22.78 -2.68 5.12
C ASN A 199 23.22 -3.80 4.13
N PRO A 200 24.54 -4.02 3.97
CA PRO A 200 25.02 -5.10 3.12
C PRO A 200 24.55 -6.44 3.70
N SER A 201 23.92 -7.26 2.84
CA SER A 201 23.38 -8.60 3.16
C SER A 201 24.48 -9.59 3.52
#